data_05bac8791d0e69782861cd87a9a4adb6
#
_entry.id   05bac8791d0e69782861cd87a9a4adb6
#
_cell.length_a   1.000
_cell.length_b   1.000
_cell.length_c   1.000
_cell.angle_alpha   90.00
_cell.angle_beta   90.00
_cell.angle_gamma   90.00
#
_symmetry.space_group_name_H-M   'P 1'
#
loop_
_entity.id
_entity.type
_entity.pdbx_description
1 polymer ?
#
loop_
_entity_poly.entity_id
_entity_poly.type
_entity_poly.pdbx_seq_one_letter_code
_entity_poly.pdbx_strand_id
1 'polypeptide(L)'
;MKKNILILLVSIFLILPFGVGAIDLEKGTQVSLESTDSSFNMIYDYDDNGNVCGYLIYNTSYSSDNSFTTYIKVGLDSKMIWNKNGDKVTDFDVSVANNDLLIKRINSNTGDVLWEKTFGGKLGEYLNKVFNSYDDNGKLDGVIIYFTTESFELYEPGTYEMKYDLSGNLLWMKKMSSNSLKNSNNEWIRVSTNGPIHGMYEVLLFNLNTNTSMTPISVVSSGTPYYMFVNASNEVVVAYKSYNNPVLKISRISSDNKVLLTKEINNTFIPYSIVDSKNYDGSVDGLIIASNEGVIKVDSDFNQVSSFDLSYTVNKIIESRDSNGDFSGYIMIGSNGSKLLLTSFTYPKRVIESKNSDVEVISDAYPGKTITLKPKEKEGYYVKRIIVRDSSGKEIEVSSDNTFVMPDDDVSIEVVYEKRETIVNPDTASTISIVLVIVSVIVFGTVLIRVTVLDKSI
;
A
#
# COMPACT_ATOMS: atom_id res chain seq x y z
N MET A 1 40.92 -51.49 2.76
CA MET A 1 40.29 -50.23 3.24
C MET A 1 39.54 -49.60 2.07
N LYS A 2 38.23 -49.79 2.02
CA LYS A 2 37.36 -49.14 1.01
C LYS A 2 36.83 -47.83 1.60
N LYS A 3 37.17 -46.68 1.02
CA LYS A 3 36.60 -45.39 1.37
C LYS A 3 35.23 -45.28 0.70
N ASN A 4 34.18 -45.25 1.50
CA ASN A 4 32.84 -44.90 1.05
C ASN A 4 32.80 -43.38 0.90
N ILE A 5 32.67 -42.92 -0.32
CA ILE A 5 32.37 -41.51 -0.64
C ILE A 5 30.86 -41.37 -0.54
N LEU A 6 30.41 -40.67 0.49
CA LEU A 6 29.03 -40.23 0.65
C LEU A 6 28.80 -39.03 -0.26
N ILE A 7 28.14 -39.22 -1.38
CA ILE A 7 27.70 -38.14 -2.25
C ILE A 7 26.45 -37.52 -1.63
N LEU A 8 26.61 -36.34 -1.03
CA LEU A 8 25.50 -35.52 -0.56
C LEU A 8 24.87 -34.85 -1.77
N LEU A 9 23.80 -35.41 -2.29
CA LEU A 9 22.94 -34.75 -3.28
C LEU A 9 22.19 -33.61 -2.57
N VAL A 10 22.74 -32.38 -2.66
CA VAL A 10 22.01 -31.17 -2.33
C VAL A 10 21.05 -30.93 -3.48
N SER A 11 19.81 -31.27 -3.28
CA SER A 11 18.71 -30.88 -4.16
C SER A 11 18.53 -29.37 -4.03
N ILE A 12 19.18 -28.60 -4.89
CA ILE A 12 18.84 -27.19 -5.10
C ILE A 12 17.47 -27.20 -5.78
N PHE A 13 16.42 -27.07 -5.00
CA PHE A 13 15.14 -26.61 -5.51
C PHE A 13 15.37 -25.18 -6.01
N LEU A 14 15.66 -25.05 -7.30
CA LEU A 14 15.39 -23.83 -8.04
C LEU A 14 13.86 -23.62 -7.94
N ILE A 15 13.45 -22.80 -6.99
CA ILE A 15 12.15 -22.16 -7.05
C ILE A 15 12.29 -21.20 -8.25
N LEU A 16 11.97 -21.71 -9.43
CA LEU A 16 11.66 -20.83 -10.55
C LEU A 16 10.47 -20.00 -10.07
N PRO A 17 10.56 -18.67 -10.03
CA PRO A 17 9.37 -17.90 -9.87
C PRO A 17 8.46 -18.33 -11.01
N PHE A 18 7.36 -19.00 -10.71
CA PHE A 18 6.26 -19.10 -11.65
C PHE A 18 5.97 -17.65 -11.98
N GLY A 19 6.28 -17.25 -13.20
CA GLY A 19 5.87 -15.96 -13.71
C GLY A 19 4.35 -15.95 -13.62
N VAL A 20 3.83 -15.35 -12.56
CA VAL A 20 2.44 -14.93 -12.51
C VAL A 20 2.36 -13.97 -13.69
N GLY A 21 1.68 -14.37 -14.75
CA GLY A 21 1.43 -13.49 -15.89
C GLY A 21 0.90 -12.19 -15.31
N ALA A 22 1.37 -11.06 -15.82
CA ALA A 22 0.95 -9.77 -15.34
C ALA A 22 -0.59 -9.75 -15.31
N ILE A 23 -1.17 -9.72 -14.10
CA ILE A 23 -2.62 -9.68 -13.95
C ILE A 23 -3.05 -8.32 -14.43
N ASP A 24 -3.83 -8.26 -15.50
CA ASP A 24 -4.33 -7.02 -16.04
C ASP A 24 -5.40 -6.45 -15.10
N LEU A 25 -5.26 -5.16 -14.81
CA LEU A 25 -6.26 -4.41 -14.06
C LEU A 25 -7.53 -4.29 -14.88
N GLU A 26 -8.66 -4.64 -14.30
CA GLU A 26 -9.98 -4.47 -14.90
C GLU A 26 -10.51 -3.06 -14.70
N LYS A 27 -11.09 -2.51 -15.76
CA LYS A 27 -11.78 -1.22 -15.70
C LYS A 27 -13.06 -1.38 -14.89
N GLY A 28 -13.09 -0.73 -13.74
CA GLY A 28 -14.25 -0.71 -12.85
C GLY A 28 -15.24 0.41 -13.19
N THR A 29 -15.83 0.98 -12.17
CA THR A 29 -16.85 2.04 -12.29
C THR A 29 -16.26 3.32 -12.86
N GLN A 30 -16.91 3.89 -13.87
CA GLN A 30 -16.64 5.24 -14.34
C GLN A 30 -17.73 6.18 -13.86
N VAL A 31 -17.33 7.23 -13.13
CA VAL A 31 -18.23 8.28 -12.65
C VAL A 31 -17.98 9.55 -13.45
N SER A 32 -19.07 10.20 -13.85
CA SER A 32 -19.03 11.49 -14.54
C SER A 32 -19.57 12.56 -13.60
N LEU A 33 -18.76 13.60 -13.38
CA LEU A 33 -19.13 14.74 -12.56
C LEU A 33 -19.21 15.98 -13.46
N GLU A 34 -20.27 16.73 -13.31
CA GLU A 34 -20.44 17.98 -14.05
C GLU A 34 -19.44 19.01 -13.51
N SER A 35 -18.54 19.48 -14.37
CA SER A 35 -17.59 20.55 -14.05
C SER A 35 -17.15 21.28 -15.29
N THR A 36 -17.02 22.59 -15.18
CA THR A 36 -16.50 23.46 -16.25
C THR A 36 -14.98 23.58 -16.22
N ASP A 37 -14.33 23.08 -15.18
CA ASP A 37 -12.89 23.18 -14.99
C ASP A 37 -12.17 21.93 -15.51
N SER A 38 -11.00 22.12 -16.09
CA SER A 38 -10.21 21.06 -16.72
C SER A 38 -9.03 20.54 -15.88
N SER A 39 -8.71 21.20 -14.76
CA SER A 39 -7.55 20.88 -13.95
C SER A 39 -7.94 20.55 -12.50
N PHE A 40 -8.09 19.28 -12.20
CA PHE A 40 -8.37 18.79 -10.86
C PHE A 40 -7.18 18.01 -10.29
N ASN A 41 -7.04 18.08 -8.98
CA ASN A 41 -6.20 17.20 -8.19
C ASN A 41 -7.05 16.29 -7.34
N MET A 42 -6.44 15.20 -6.88
CA MET A 42 -7.10 14.21 -6.04
C MET A 42 -6.15 13.77 -4.94
N ILE A 43 -6.68 13.66 -3.73
CA ILE A 43 -6.00 13.19 -2.53
C ILE A 43 -6.88 12.16 -1.84
N TYR A 44 -6.31 11.40 -0.91
CA TYR A 44 -7.10 10.54 -0.04
C TYR A 44 -7.91 11.37 0.94
N ASP A 45 -9.11 10.88 1.26
CA ASP A 45 -9.87 11.35 2.40
C ASP A 45 -9.78 10.30 3.52
N TYR A 46 -9.64 10.78 4.76
CA TYR A 46 -9.43 9.91 5.92
C TYR A 46 -10.49 10.17 6.97
N ASP A 47 -10.97 9.09 7.62
CA ASP A 47 -11.78 9.19 8.82
C ASP A 47 -10.97 9.74 10.02
N ASP A 48 -11.64 9.99 11.14
CA ASP A 48 -10.99 10.53 12.34
C ASP A 48 -9.97 9.57 12.98
N ASN A 49 -9.99 8.29 12.60
CA ASN A 49 -9.01 7.28 13.01
C ASN A 49 -7.82 7.20 12.02
N GLY A 50 -7.85 7.97 10.94
CA GLY A 50 -6.82 8.00 9.91
C GLY A 50 -6.89 6.82 8.93
N ASN A 51 -8.05 6.17 8.79
CA ASN A 51 -8.28 5.17 7.75
C ASN A 51 -8.78 5.86 6.49
N VAL A 52 -8.35 5.38 5.31
CA VAL A 52 -8.87 5.90 4.04
C VAL A 52 -10.35 5.59 3.96
N CYS A 53 -11.19 6.61 3.86
CA CYS A 53 -12.65 6.49 3.74
C CYS A 53 -13.17 6.95 2.38
N GLY A 54 -12.33 7.54 1.55
CA GLY A 54 -12.69 8.03 0.22
C GLY A 54 -11.60 8.87 -0.42
N TYR A 55 -12.04 9.76 -1.29
CA TYR A 55 -11.17 10.65 -2.05
C TYR A 55 -11.74 12.07 -2.03
N LEU A 56 -10.86 13.04 -1.87
CA LEU A 56 -11.18 14.45 -2.02
C LEU A 56 -10.60 14.94 -3.35
N ILE A 57 -11.48 15.34 -4.25
CA ILE A 57 -11.11 15.92 -5.53
C ILE A 57 -11.25 17.44 -5.38
N TYR A 58 -10.26 18.18 -5.81
CA TYR A 58 -10.28 19.63 -5.68
C TYR A 58 -9.68 20.35 -6.88
N ASN A 59 -10.21 21.54 -7.15
CA ASN A 59 -9.63 22.51 -8.05
C ASN A 59 -9.52 23.86 -7.36
N THR A 60 -8.44 24.58 -7.57
CA THR A 60 -8.25 25.93 -7.07
C THR A 60 -8.25 26.89 -8.24
N SER A 61 -9.28 27.70 -8.33
CA SER A 61 -9.36 28.80 -9.27
C SER A 61 -8.78 30.06 -8.63
N TYR A 62 -7.88 30.73 -9.32
CA TYR A 62 -7.29 31.98 -8.88
C TYR A 62 -7.99 33.13 -9.61
N SER A 63 -8.61 34.05 -8.87
CA SER A 63 -8.99 35.37 -9.39
C SER A 63 -8.11 36.45 -8.75
N SER A 64 -8.06 37.65 -9.33
CA SER A 64 -7.16 38.71 -8.90
C SER A 64 -7.20 39.05 -7.40
N ASP A 65 -8.32 38.74 -6.73
CA ASP A 65 -8.54 39.12 -5.34
C ASP A 65 -8.88 37.93 -4.40
N ASN A 66 -9.16 36.74 -4.93
CA ASN A 66 -9.55 35.60 -4.13
C ASN A 66 -9.19 34.25 -4.81
N SER A 67 -8.67 33.29 -4.02
CA SER A 67 -8.61 31.90 -4.44
C SER A 67 -9.85 31.18 -3.93
N PHE A 68 -10.55 30.50 -4.82
CA PHE A 68 -11.67 29.62 -4.47
C PHE A 68 -11.29 28.19 -4.74
N THR A 69 -11.65 27.31 -3.85
CA THR A 69 -11.42 25.86 -4.03
C THR A 69 -12.76 25.16 -4.12
N THR A 70 -12.97 24.45 -5.22
CA THR A 70 -14.09 23.53 -5.36
C THR A 70 -13.66 22.17 -4.83
N TYR A 71 -14.50 21.57 -4.00
CA TYR A 71 -14.25 20.26 -3.40
C TYR A 71 -15.36 19.28 -3.80
N ILE A 72 -14.96 18.06 -4.10
CA ILE A 72 -15.87 16.94 -4.33
C ILE A 72 -15.40 15.78 -3.49
N LYS A 73 -16.22 15.33 -2.54
CA LYS A 73 -15.94 14.11 -1.76
C LYS A 73 -16.56 12.92 -2.47
N VAL A 74 -15.75 11.90 -2.66
CA VAL A 74 -16.11 10.64 -3.31
C VAL A 74 -15.77 9.48 -2.36
N GLY A 75 -16.69 8.56 -2.15
CA GLY A 75 -16.45 7.35 -1.34
C GLY A 75 -15.52 6.36 -2.03
N LEU A 76 -15.10 5.33 -1.28
CA LEU A 76 -14.29 4.22 -1.83
C LEU A 76 -15.00 3.47 -2.97
N ASP A 77 -16.34 3.49 -2.99
CA ASP A 77 -17.17 2.94 -4.07
C ASP A 77 -17.28 3.87 -5.29
N SER A 78 -16.48 4.92 -5.33
CA SER A 78 -16.46 5.95 -6.38
C SER A 78 -17.75 6.77 -6.49
N LYS A 79 -18.68 6.70 -5.53
CA LYS A 79 -19.87 7.54 -5.53
C LYS A 79 -19.62 8.89 -4.88
N MET A 80 -20.17 9.94 -5.48
CA MET A 80 -20.11 11.28 -4.91
C MET A 80 -20.92 11.32 -3.62
N ILE A 81 -20.28 11.76 -2.53
CA ILE A 81 -20.94 11.99 -1.23
C ILE A 81 -21.48 13.41 -1.19
N TRP A 82 -20.63 14.41 -1.51
CA TRP A 82 -21.05 15.82 -1.62
C TRP A 82 -20.13 16.60 -2.55
N ASN A 83 -20.60 17.76 -2.97
CA ASN A 83 -19.87 18.76 -3.75
C ASN A 83 -20.02 20.13 -3.08
N LYS A 84 -18.92 20.85 -2.90
CA LYS A 84 -18.88 22.21 -2.35
C LYS A 84 -18.07 23.11 -3.25
N ASN A 85 -18.69 24.20 -3.68
CA ASN A 85 -18.09 25.17 -4.59
C ASN A 85 -17.73 26.46 -3.86
N GLY A 86 -16.50 26.92 -4.08
CA GLY A 86 -16.09 28.28 -3.71
C GLY A 86 -15.83 28.51 -2.22
N ASP A 87 -15.61 27.43 -1.43
CA ASP A 87 -15.31 27.59 -0.01
C ASP A 87 -13.89 28.13 0.20
N LYS A 88 -13.83 29.29 0.87
CA LYS A 88 -12.57 29.85 1.36
C LYS A 88 -12.30 29.35 2.76
N VAL A 89 -11.05 29.02 3.05
CA VAL A 89 -10.62 28.73 4.43
C VAL A 89 -10.64 30.03 5.21
N THR A 90 -11.65 30.24 6.06
CA THR A 90 -11.84 31.47 6.84
C THR A 90 -11.65 31.28 8.33
N ASP A 91 -11.89 30.06 8.84
CA ASP A 91 -11.82 29.75 10.26
C ASP A 91 -10.43 29.30 10.71
N PHE A 92 -9.50 29.19 9.76
CA PHE A 92 -8.12 28.78 10.03
C PHE A 92 -7.13 29.71 9.33
N ASP A 93 -6.06 30.04 10.04
CA ASP A 93 -4.87 30.72 9.52
C ASP A 93 -3.68 29.80 9.70
N VAL A 94 -3.07 29.41 8.58
CA VAL A 94 -1.90 28.54 8.56
C VAL A 94 -0.79 29.22 7.80
N SER A 95 0.35 29.37 8.45
CA SER A 95 1.51 30.05 7.89
C SER A 95 2.80 29.35 8.30
N VAL A 96 3.92 29.80 7.75
CA VAL A 96 5.26 29.36 8.18
C VAL A 96 5.90 30.48 9.00
N ALA A 97 6.31 30.15 10.21
CA ALA A 97 7.00 31.07 11.12
C ALA A 97 8.21 30.37 11.74
N ASN A 98 9.40 30.97 11.64
CA ASN A 98 10.66 30.41 12.15
C ASN A 98 10.99 28.99 11.62
N ASN A 99 10.65 28.71 10.38
CA ASN A 99 10.74 27.41 9.69
C ASN A 99 9.71 26.36 10.11
N ASP A 100 8.81 26.68 11.05
CA ASP A 100 7.75 25.78 11.51
C ASP A 100 6.39 26.20 10.95
N LEU A 101 5.45 25.26 10.86
CA LEU A 101 4.06 25.57 10.57
C LEU A 101 3.40 26.15 11.82
N LEU A 102 2.82 27.32 11.65
CA LEU A 102 1.99 27.98 12.66
C LEU A 102 0.53 27.83 12.25
N ILE A 103 -0.25 27.12 13.06
CA ILE A 103 -1.63 26.76 12.77
C ILE A 103 -2.52 27.43 13.82
N LYS A 104 -3.45 28.27 13.36
CA LYS A 104 -4.40 28.97 14.22
C LYS A 104 -5.82 28.69 13.79
N ARG A 105 -6.69 28.47 14.75
CA ARG A 105 -8.12 28.63 14.52
C ARG A 105 -8.54 30.02 14.94
N ILE A 106 -9.27 30.68 14.08
CA ILE A 106 -9.75 32.04 14.31
C ILE A 106 -11.28 32.07 14.30
N ASN A 107 -11.86 32.96 15.04
CA ASN A 107 -13.27 33.29 14.91
C ASN A 107 -13.42 34.20 13.69
N SER A 108 -13.99 33.72 12.60
CA SER A 108 -14.13 34.46 11.34
C SER A 108 -14.94 35.78 11.46
N ASN A 109 -15.75 35.92 12.51
CA ASN A 109 -16.53 37.12 12.75
C ASN A 109 -15.78 38.19 13.56
N THR A 110 -14.95 37.79 14.54
CA THR A 110 -14.27 38.71 15.45
C THR A 110 -12.76 38.82 15.18
N GLY A 111 -12.19 37.85 14.47
CA GLY A 111 -10.74 37.74 14.26
C GLY A 111 -9.97 37.19 15.46
N ASP A 112 -10.65 36.81 16.56
CA ASP A 112 -9.99 36.31 17.76
C ASP A 112 -9.39 34.92 17.50
N VAL A 113 -8.17 34.68 18.03
CA VAL A 113 -7.52 33.38 18.02
C VAL A 113 -8.16 32.49 19.06
N LEU A 114 -8.79 31.40 18.63
CA LEU A 114 -9.43 30.43 19.50
C LEU A 114 -8.42 29.40 20.04
N TRP A 115 -7.47 29.00 19.21
CA TRP A 115 -6.30 28.21 19.60
C TRP A 115 -5.17 28.38 18.58
N GLU A 116 -3.96 28.06 19.01
CA GLU A 116 -2.74 28.12 18.21
C GLU A 116 -1.90 26.87 18.46
N LYS A 117 -1.28 26.32 17.42
CA LYS A 117 -0.37 25.18 17.43
C LYS A 117 0.84 25.47 16.55
N THR A 118 1.99 24.94 16.95
CA THR A 118 3.20 24.93 16.12
C THR A 118 3.58 23.50 15.80
N PHE A 119 3.93 23.26 14.55
CA PHE A 119 4.41 21.97 14.06
C PHE A 119 5.70 22.17 13.28
N GLY A 120 6.78 21.49 13.66
CA GLY A 120 8.06 21.56 12.96
C GLY A 120 9.20 20.87 13.72
N GLY A 121 10.39 20.98 13.13
CA GLY A 121 11.63 20.39 13.64
C GLY A 121 12.83 21.31 13.42
N LYS A 122 14.03 20.75 13.25
CA LYS A 122 15.24 21.58 13.08
C LYS A 122 15.40 22.18 11.71
N LEU A 123 14.84 21.53 10.67
CA LEU A 123 14.89 21.99 9.30
C LEU A 123 13.57 22.68 8.92
N GLY A 124 13.42 23.05 7.67
CA GLY A 124 12.26 23.82 7.24
C GLY A 124 11.03 22.97 6.96
N GLU A 125 9.88 23.52 7.34
CA GLU A 125 8.56 23.11 6.90
C GLU A 125 8.04 24.09 5.84
N TYR A 126 7.43 23.53 4.79
CA TYR A 126 6.92 24.30 3.66
C TYR A 126 5.43 24.03 3.52
N LEU A 127 4.63 25.06 3.72
CA LEU A 127 3.19 24.98 3.53
C LEU A 127 2.86 24.90 2.05
N ASN A 128 2.24 23.82 1.62
CA ASN A 128 1.81 23.65 0.24
C ASN A 128 0.37 24.09 0.05
N LYS A 129 -0.56 23.65 0.93
CA LYS A 129 -1.97 23.99 0.81
C LYS A 129 -2.72 23.77 2.12
N VAL A 130 -3.85 24.49 2.26
CA VAL A 130 -4.79 24.33 3.38
C VAL A 130 -6.18 24.14 2.81
N PHE A 131 -6.93 23.22 3.42
CA PHE A 131 -8.29 22.87 3.03
C PHE A 131 -9.21 22.88 4.26
N ASN A 132 -10.44 23.34 4.08
CA ASN A 132 -11.48 23.03 5.04
C ASN A 132 -11.78 21.53 5.03
N SER A 133 -11.92 20.93 6.19
CA SER A 133 -12.39 19.56 6.35
C SER A 133 -13.87 19.54 6.70
N TYR A 134 -14.62 18.60 6.13
CA TYR A 134 -16.06 18.46 6.34
C TYR A 134 -16.41 17.02 6.64
N ASP A 135 -17.36 16.81 7.55
CA ASP A 135 -17.96 15.51 7.81
C ASP A 135 -18.82 15.02 6.62
N ASP A 136 -19.38 13.82 6.73
CA ASP A 136 -20.22 13.22 5.67
C ASP A 136 -21.53 13.99 5.43
N ASN A 137 -21.97 14.82 6.38
CA ASN A 137 -23.10 15.71 6.24
C ASN A 137 -22.72 17.06 5.60
N GLY A 138 -21.44 17.24 5.26
CA GLY A 138 -20.90 18.48 4.69
C GLY A 138 -20.80 19.63 5.70
N LYS A 139 -20.74 19.34 7.00
CA LYS A 139 -20.51 20.32 8.06
C LYS A 139 -19.00 20.42 8.32
N LEU A 140 -18.50 21.67 8.49
CA LEU A 140 -17.10 21.89 8.83
C LEU A 140 -16.74 21.15 10.13
N ASP A 141 -15.73 20.30 10.08
CA ASP A 141 -15.26 19.47 11.20
C ASP A 141 -13.77 19.70 11.53
N GLY A 142 -13.04 20.43 10.67
CA GLY A 142 -11.63 20.70 10.91
C GLY A 142 -10.91 21.34 9.75
N VAL A 143 -9.59 21.15 9.72
CA VAL A 143 -8.68 21.64 8.67
C VAL A 143 -7.72 20.53 8.24
N ILE A 144 -7.51 20.38 6.94
CA ILE A 144 -6.47 19.54 6.35
C ILE A 144 -5.35 20.45 5.88
N ILE A 145 -4.13 20.12 6.28
CA ILE A 145 -2.91 20.86 5.95
C ILE A 145 -2.01 19.95 5.13
N TYR A 146 -1.68 20.39 3.93
CA TYR A 146 -0.75 19.74 3.03
C TYR A 146 0.57 20.49 3.08
N PHE A 147 1.65 19.82 3.46
CA PHE A 147 2.95 20.44 3.69
C PHE A 147 4.10 19.51 3.35
N THR A 148 5.29 20.08 3.19
CA THR A 148 6.54 19.34 3.02
C THR A 148 7.45 19.64 4.20
N THR A 149 8.06 18.62 4.79
CA THR A 149 9.07 18.74 5.84
C THR A 149 10.42 18.22 5.37
N GLU A 150 11.48 18.91 5.75
CA GLU A 150 12.86 18.46 5.64
C GLU A 150 13.40 17.98 7.00
N SER A 151 12.65 18.19 8.08
CA SER A 151 13.01 17.77 9.43
C SER A 151 12.91 16.25 9.56
N PHE A 152 14.02 15.59 9.87
CA PHE A 152 14.12 14.13 9.90
C PHE A 152 14.29 13.55 11.32
N GLU A 153 14.29 14.39 12.34
CA GLU A 153 14.42 13.96 13.74
C GLU A 153 13.13 13.33 14.26
N LEU A 154 11.98 13.83 13.81
CA LEU A 154 10.67 13.39 14.25
C LEU A 154 9.95 12.52 13.19
N TYR A 155 10.15 12.87 11.93
CA TYR A 155 9.49 12.22 10.80
C TYR A 155 10.47 12.03 9.64
N GLU A 156 10.13 11.16 8.70
CA GLU A 156 10.90 11.07 7.46
C GLU A 156 10.67 12.31 6.60
N PRO A 157 11.70 12.89 5.97
CA PRO A 157 11.49 14.00 5.05
C PRO A 157 10.54 13.61 3.91
N GLY A 158 9.66 14.53 3.55
CA GLY A 158 8.66 14.26 2.52
C GLY A 158 7.46 15.19 2.61
N THR A 159 6.47 14.90 1.79
CA THR A 159 5.21 15.61 1.76
C THR A 159 4.16 14.86 2.56
N TYR A 160 3.45 15.59 3.38
CA TYR A 160 2.47 15.08 4.34
C TYR A 160 1.13 15.79 4.20
N GLU A 161 0.10 15.08 4.62
CA GLU A 161 -1.19 15.64 4.99
C GLU A 161 -1.43 15.40 6.46
N MET A 162 -2.03 16.38 7.14
CA MET A 162 -2.48 16.24 8.52
C MET A 162 -3.83 16.91 8.72
N LYS A 163 -4.67 16.35 9.59
CA LYS A 163 -5.98 16.89 9.96
C LYS A 163 -5.99 17.30 11.42
N TYR A 164 -6.43 18.53 11.67
CA TYR A 164 -6.81 19.01 12.98
C TYR A 164 -8.32 19.17 13.08
N ASP A 165 -8.90 18.76 14.20
CA ASP A 165 -10.30 19.02 14.50
C ASP A 165 -10.55 20.49 14.90
N LEU A 166 -11.83 20.85 15.11
CA LEU A 166 -12.20 22.18 15.55
C LEU A 166 -11.67 22.55 16.95
N SER A 167 -11.26 21.57 17.74
CA SER A 167 -10.72 21.77 19.09
C SER A 167 -9.19 21.89 19.11
N GLY A 168 -8.52 21.68 17.96
CA GLY A 168 -7.06 21.72 17.84
C GLY A 168 -6.37 20.41 18.19
N ASN A 169 -7.09 19.29 18.15
CA ASN A 169 -6.48 17.98 18.28
C ASN A 169 -6.02 17.51 16.89
N LEU A 170 -4.78 17.02 16.81
CA LEU A 170 -4.28 16.33 15.62
C LEU A 170 -4.94 14.96 15.57
N LEU A 171 -5.80 14.73 14.57
CA LEU A 171 -6.50 13.47 14.39
C LEU A 171 -5.62 12.46 13.68
N TRP A 172 -4.97 12.86 12.60
CA TRP A 172 -4.05 12.01 11.86
C TRP A 172 -3.01 12.83 11.09
N MET A 173 -1.90 12.17 10.74
CA MET A 173 -0.89 12.68 9.82
C MET A 173 -0.40 11.53 8.93
N LYS A 174 -0.37 11.74 7.62
CA LYS A 174 -0.04 10.73 6.62
C LYS A 174 1.01 11.24 5.65
N LYS A 175 2.02 10.41 5.38
CA LYS A 175 3.00 10.69 4.34
C LYS A 175 2.39 10.41 2.97
N MET A 176 2.38 11.41 2.09
CA MET A 176 1.78 11.34 0.76
C MET A 176 2.78 10.98 -0.31
N SER A 177 3.97 11.57 -0.24
CA SER A 177 5.04 11.30 -1.19
C SER A 177 6.40 11.60 -0.56
N SER A 178 7.43 11.01 -1.13
CA SER A 178 8.80 11.33 -0.75
C SER A 178 9.45 12.15 -1.86
N ASN A 179 10.00 13.30 -1.49
CA ASN A 179 10.99 14.03 -2.26
C ASN A 179 12.41 13.77 -1.74
N SER A 180 12.55 12.81 -0.86
CA SER A 180 13.80 12.43 -0.22
C SER A 180 13.91 10.91 -0.15
N LEU A 181 15.12 10.40 -0.22
CA LEU A 181 15.48 9.00 -0.18
C LEU A 181 16.69 8.80 0.74
N LYS A 182 16.95 7.57 1.15
CA LYS A 182 18.14 7.24 1.93
C LYS A 182 19.26 6.73 1.01
N ASN A 183 20.49 7.18 1.21
CA ASN A 183 21.66 6.64 0.54
C ASN A 183 22.19 5.37 1.25
N SER A 184 23.27 4.78 0.71
CA SER A 184 23.92 3.60 1.27
C SER A 184 24.47 3.81 2.70
N ASN A 185 24.73 5.06 3.09
CA ASN A 185 25.15 5.43 4.45
C ASN A 185 23.97 5.69 5.42
N ASN A 186 22.74 5.42 4.99
CA ASN A 186 21.51 5.70 5.74
C ASN A 186 21.27 7.21 6.00
N GLU A 187 21.80 8.08 5.16
CA GLU A 187 21.61 9.52 5.22
C GLU A 187 20.47 9.94 4.32
N TRP A 188 19.72 10.99 4.73
CA TRP A 188 18.62 11.52 3.93
C TRP A 188 19.11 12.43 2.81
N ILE A 189 18.67 12.12 1.60
CA ILE A 189 18.99 12.86 0.37
C ILE A 189 17.69 13.47 -0.17
N ARG A 190 17.62 14.80 -0.17
CA ARG A 190 16.54 15.53 -0.85
C ARG A 190 16.81 15.56 -2.35
N VAL A 191 15.75 15.38 -3.11
CA VAL A 191 15.78 15.41 -4.57
C VAL A 191 15.10 16.68 -5.06
N SER A 192 15.76 17.38 -5.97
CA SER A 192 15.19 18.55 -6.64
C SER A 192 15.70 18.61 -8.09
N THR A 193 15.11 19.49 -8.88
CA THR A 193 15.63 19.81 -10.22
C THR A 193 16.10 21.24 -10.25
N ASN A 194 17.20 21.48 -10.94
CA ASN A 194 17.65 22.83 -11.25
C ASN A 194 16.95 23.30 -12.54
N GLY A 195 16.60 24.58 -12.61
CA GLY A 195 16.07 25.21 -13.83
C GLY A 195 17.11 25.22 -14.97
N PRO A 196 16.72 25.64 -16.18
CA PRO A 196 17.60 25.52 -17.33
C PRO A 196 18.82 26.42 -17.18
N ILE A 197 19.94 25.83 -16.76
CA ILE A 197 21.24 26.44 -16.88
C ILE A 197 21.80 26.00 -18.23
N HIS A 198 21.92 26.94 -19.16
CA HIS A 198 22.34 26.67 -20.56
C HIS A 198 21.47 25.63 -21.31
N GLY A 199 20.16 25.54 -21.00
CA GLY A 199 19.24 24.59 -21.66
C GLY A 199 19.34 23.16 -21.16
N MET A 200 20.06 22.90 -20.09
CA MET A 200 20.15 21.61 -19.44
C MET A 200 19.40 21.62 -18.12
N TYR A 201 18.64 20.57 -17.85
CA TYR A 201 18.06 20.31 -16.54
C TYR A 201 18.91 19.24 -15.82
N GLU A 202 19.18 19.50 -14.57
CA GLU A 202 19.95 18.62 -13.71
C GLU A 202 19.10 18.11 -12.56
N VAL A 203 19.28 16.86 -12.23
CA VAL A 203 18.78 16.33 -10.96
C VAL A 203 19.80 16.67 -9.89
N LEU A 204 19.35 17.39 -8.89
CA LEU A 204 20.15 17.78 -7.74
C LEU A 204 19.82 16.88 -6.56
N LEU A 205 20.83 16.25 -6.02
CA LEU A 205 20.76 15.51 -4.77
C LEU A 205 21.42 16.34 -3.67
N PHE A 206 20.73 16.54 -2.59
CA PHE A 206 21.21 17.32 -1.46
C PHE A 206 21.17 16.49 -0.19
N ASN A 207 22.30 16.30 0.45
CA ASN A 207 22.41 15.55 1.69
C ASN A 207 21.94 16.41 2.87
N LEU A 208 20.78 16.06 3.43
CA LEU A 208 20.19 16.79 4.56
C LEU A 208 20.98 16.62 5.85
N ASN A 209 21.66 15.48 6.03
CA ASN A 209 22.41 15.19 7.25
C ASN A 209 23.69 16.02 7.34
N THR A 210 24.36 16.23 6.22
CA THR A 210 25.61 17.01 6.14
C THR A 210 25.41 18.44 5.65
N ASN A 211 24.22 18.78 5.21
CA ASN A 211 23.87 20.06 4.61
C ASN A 211 24.75 20.40 3.38
N THR A 212 25.00 19.42 2.51
CA THR A 212 25.86 19.56 1.33
C THR A 212 25.16 19.09 0.05
N SER A 213 25.43 19.80 -1.05
CA SER A 213 25.01 19.37 -2.38
C SER A 213 25.94 18.26 -2.89
N MET A 214 25.34 17.23 -3.49
CA MET A 214 26.06 16.23 -4.26
C MET A 214 26.34 16.74 -5.68
N THR A 215 27.21 16.07 -6.40
CA THR A 215 27.48 16.43 -7.80
C THR A 215 26.19 16.28 -8.60
N PRO A 216 25.73 17.32 -9.33
CA PRO A 216 24.53 17.23 -10.14
C PRO A 216 24.62 16.13 -11.19
N ILE A 217 23.51 15.41 -11.43
CA ILE A 217 23.41 14.48 -12.55
C ILE A 217 22.74 15.21 -13.70
N SER A 218 23.47 15.40 -14.78
CA SER A 218 22.91 15.84 -16.05
C SER A 218 22.14 14.67 -16.67
N VAL A 219 20.85 14.57 -16.37
CA VAL A 219 19.97 13.55 -16.94
C VAL A 219 19.47 14.00 -18.31
N VAL A 220 19.44 15.30 -18.56
CA VAL A 220 18.83 15.91 -19.73
C VAL A 220 19.81 16.89 -20.39
N SER A 221 20.37 16.50 -21.50
CA SER A 221 21.29 17.35 -22.27
C SER A 221 20.60 18.51 -23.01
N SER A 222 19.29 18.51 -23.15
CA SER A 222 18.46 19.61 -23.68
C SER A 222 16.97 19.21 -23.57
N GLY A 223 16.32 19.48 -22.47
CA GLY A 223 14.90 19.11 -22.33
C GLY A 223 14.30 19.55 -21.01
N THR A 224 12.99 19.36 -20.86
CA THR A 224 12.27 19.71 -19.65
C THR A 224 11.93 18.45 -18.88
N PRO A 225 12.25 18.32 -17.57
CA PRO A 225 11.69 17.27 -16.74
C PRO A 225 10.18 17.54 -16.58
N TYR A 226 9.37 16.57 -16.93
CA TYR A 226 7.92 16.67 -16.77
C TYR A 226 7.47 16.11 -15.43
N TYR A 227 8.15 15.08 -14.96
CA TYR A 227 7.77 14.38 -13.73
C TYR A 227 9.01 13.83 -13.01
N MET A 228 9.01 13.92 -11.70
CA MET A 228 10.04 13.36 -10.84
C MET A 228 9.41 12.89 -9.54
N PHE A 229 9.76 11.71 -9.08
CA PHE A 229 9.35 11.18 -7.78
C PHE A 229 10.35 10.15 -7.25
N VAL A 230 10.25 9.81 -5.98
CA VAL A 230 10.98 8.71 -5.36
C VAL A 230 10.06 7.49 -5.34
N ASN A 231 10.48 6.42 -6.00
CA ASN A 231 9.73 5.17 -6.07
C ASN A 231 9.83 4.34 -4.78
N ALA A 232 9.05 3.28 -4.68
CA ALA A 232 9.07 2.39 -3.51
C ALA A 232 10.40 1.65 -3.32
N SER A 233 11.23 1.54 -4.37
CA SER A 233 12.58 0.96 -4.31
C SER A 233 13.65 1.95 -3.82
N ASN A 234 13.24 3.13 -3.34
CA ASN A 234 14.15 4.19 -2.88
C ASN A 234 15.08 4.70 -3.99
N GLU A 235 14.56 4.84 -5.20
CA GLU A 235 15.23 5.36 -6.37
C GLU A 235 14.52 6.61 -6.89
N VAL A 236 15.27 7.53 -7.49
CA VAL A 236 14.68 8.68 -8.19
C VAL A 236 14.27 8.26 -9.58
N VAL A 237 13.00 8.44 -9.91
CA VAL A 237 12.48 8.27 -11.27
C VAL A 237 12.27 9.65 -11.89
N VAL A 238 12.87 9.89 -13.04
CA VAL A 238 12.76 11.14 -13.78
C VAL A 238 12.25 10.86 -15.18
N ALA A 239 11.12 11.50 -15.52
CA ALA A 239 10.57 11.47 -16.87
C ALA A 239 10.79 12.82 -17.55
N TYR A 240 11.38 12.83 -18.75
CA TYR A 240 11.79 14.04 -19.45
C TYR A 240 11.72 13.89 -20.98
N LYS A 241 11.67 15.02 -21.68
CA LYS A 241 11.81 15.09 -23.14
C LYS A 241 12.98 15.98 -23.51
N SER A 242 13.69 15.60 -24.55
CA SER A 242 14.68 16.49 -25.18
C SER A 242 14.00 17.44 -26.18
N TYR A 243 14.47 18.68 -26.27
CA TYR A 243 13.97 19.63 -27.26
C TYR A 243 14.26 19.17 -28.71
N ASN A 244 15.36 18.48 -28.91
CA ASN A 244 15.81 18.00 -30.22
C ASN A 244 15.25 16.63 -30.61
N ASN A 245 14.74 15.88 -29.62
CA ASN A 245 14.10 14.59 -29.82
C ASN A 245 12.90 14.50 -28.88
N PRO A 246 11.66 14.65 -29.38
CA PRO A 246 10.44 14.71 -28.55
C PRO A 246 10.05 13.35 -27.93
N VAL A 247 10.94 12.38 -27.94
CA VAL A 247 10.70 11.07 -27.32
C VAL A 247 10.76 11.20 -25.82
N LEU A 248 9.79 10.62 -25.12
CA LEU A 248 9.79 10.51 -23.67
C LEU A 248 10.92 9.57 -23.23
N LYS A 249 11.78 10.07 -22.34
CA LYS A 249 12.80 9.26 -21.66
C LYS A 249 12.47 9.14 -20.20
N ILE A 250 12.72 7.96 -19.65
CA ILE A 250 12.63 7.71 -18.21
C ILE A 250 13.98 7.19 -17.73
N SER A 251 14.45 7.79 -16.65
CA SER A 251 15.68 7.36 -15.98
C SER A 251 15.40 6.99 -14.53
N ARG A 252 16.07 5.93 -14.06
CA ARG A 252 16.18 5.62 -12.63
C ARG A 252 17.57 6.00 -12.14
N ILE A 253 17.62 6.65 -11.00
CA ILE A 253 18.83 7.14 -10.36
C ILE A 253 18.85 6.61 -8.94
N SER A 254 19.95 5.96 -8.55
CA SER A 254 20.10 5.49 -7.16
C SER A 254 20.36 6.64 -6.19
N SER A 255 20.11 6.36 -4.92
CA SER A 255 20.45 7.26 -3.81
C SER A 255 21.95 7.61 -3.70
N ASP A 256 22.81 6.80 -4.30
CA ASP A 256 24.27 7.03 -4.40
C ASP A 256 24.66 7.77 -5.69
N ASN A 257 23.72 8.47 -6.31
CA ASN A 257 23.98 9.34 -7.45
C ASN A 257 24.44 8.61 -8.72
N LYS A 258 23.89 7.43 -8.99
CA LYS A 258 24.20 6.65 -10.21
C LYS A 258 22.97 6.49 -11.08
N VAL A 259 23.10 6.74 -12.37
CA VAL A 259 22.06 6.37 -13.34
C VAL A 259 22.06 4.86 -13.48
N LEU A 260 20.95 4.22 -13.09
CA LEU A 260 20.77 2.78 -13.12
C LEU A 260 20.24 2.31 -14.46
N LEU A 261 19.30 3.05 -15.01
CA LEU A 261 18.61 2.74 -16.25
C LEU A 261 18.14 4.02 -16.91
N THR A 262 18.26 4.10 -18.23
CA THR A 262 17.57 5.11 -19.05
C THR A 262 16.96 4.42 -20.26
N LYS A 263 15.70 4.68 -20.52
CA LYS A 263 14.97 4.13 -21.66
C LYS A 263 14.12 5.17 -22.36
N GLU A 264 14.05 5.06 -23.67
CA GLU A 264 13.12 5.80 -24.51
C GLU A 264 11.78 5.04 -24.56
N ILE A 265 10.72 5.73 -24.20
CA ILE A 265 9.33 5.24 -24.32
C ILE A 265 8.72 5.92 -25.53
N ASN A 266 8.04 5.13 -26.35
CA ASN A 266 7.57 5.59 -27.63
C ASN A 266 6.80 6.90 -27.54
N ASN A 267 7.23 7.86 -28.33
CA ASN A 267 6.61 9.00 -28.95
C ASN A 267 6.28 10.28 -28.15
N THR A 268 5.11 10.75 -28.32
CA THR A 268 4.64 12.11 -28.14
C THR A 268 4.06 12.36 -26.75
N PHE A 269 4.11 11.35 -25.88
CA PHE A 269 3.56 11.42 -24.52
C PHE A 269 4.12 12.58 -23.70
N ILE A 270 3.21 13.43 -23.21
CA ILE A 270 3.51 14.38 -22.14
C ILE A 270 2.95 13.80 -20.86
N PRO A 271 3.78 13.32 -19.94
CA PRO A 271 3.28 12.71 -18.72
C PRO A 271 2.67 13.76 -17.79
N TYR A 272 1.46 13.47 -17.31
CA TYR A 272 0.76 14.29 -16.32
C TYR A 272 0.84 13.65 -14.92
N SER A 273 0.90 12.32 -14.86
CA SER A 273 1.02 11.58 -13.60
C SER A 273 1.76 10.27 -13.84
N ILE A 274 2.68 9.95 -12.95
CA ILE A 274 3.41 8.67 -12.93
C ILE A 274 3.33 8.13 -11.53
N VAL A 275 3.02 6.84 -11.40
CA VAL A 275 2.99 6.13 -10.11
C VAL A 275 3.64 4.77 -10.26
N ASP A 276 4.11 4.20 -9.14
CA ASP A 276 4.55 2.81 -9.13
C ASP A 276 3.39 1.89 -9.57
N SER A 277 3.68 0.97 -10.45
CA SER A 277 2.80 -0.16 -10.72
C SER A 277 3.06 -1.24 -9.68
N LYS A 278 2.02 -1.66 -8.99
CA LYS A 278 2.09 -2.67 -7.94
C LYS A 278 1.30 -3.90 -8.34
N ASN A 279 1.80 -5.05 -8.00
CA ASN A 279 1.03 -6.28 -7.94
C ASN A 279 0.05 -6.23 -6.76
N TYR A 280 -0.86 -7.17 -6.71
CA TYR A 280 -1.84 -7.22 -5.62
C TYR A 280 -1.20 -7.38 -4.23
N ASP A 281 -0.07 -8.06 -4.13
CA ASP A 281 0.72 -8.21 -2.89
C ASP A 281 1.46 -6.93 -2.44
N GLY A 282 1.31 -5.84 -3.22
CA GLY A 282 1.96 -4.56 -3.00
C GLY A 282 3.39 -4.48 -3.54
N SER A 283 3.92 -5.55 -4.11
CA SER A 283 5.23 -5.52 -4.76
C SER A 283 5.19 -4.67 -6.03
N VAL A 284 6.23 -3.87 -6.24
CA VAL A 284 6.34 -3.00 -7.41
C VAL A 284 6.86 -3.80 -8.61
N ASP A 285 6.14 -3.74 -9.73
CA ASP A 285 6.47 -4.44 -10.96
C ASP A 285 6.76 -3.50 -12.16
N GLY A 286 6.68 -2.19 -11.94
CA GLY A 286 6.93 -1.19 -12.96
C GLY A 286 6.33 0.16 -12.66
N LEU A 287 5.83 0.86 -13.69
CA LEU A 287 5.18 2.17 -13.58
C LEU A 287 3.88 2.20 -14.38
N ILE A 288 2.93 3.01 -13.89
CA ILE A 288 1.78 3.46 -14.68
C ILE A 288 1.97 4.93 -15.02
N ILE A 289 1.86 5.26 -16.30
CA ILE A 289 2.14 6.58 -16.85
C ILE A 289 0.87 7.10 -17.52
N ALA A 290 0.30 8.16 -16.98
CA ALA A 290 -0.78 8.91 -17.64
C ALA A 290 -0.21 10.07 -18.43
N SER A 291 -0.74 10.29 -19.61
CA SER A 291 -0.28 11.29 -20.56
C SER A 291 -1.43 11.90 -21.37
N ASN A 292 -1.10 12.84 -22.23
CA ASN A 292 -2.04 13.42 -23.19
C ASN A 292 -2.58 12.41 -24.22
N GLU A 293 -1.92 11.27 -24.42
CA GLU A 293 -2.30 10.25 -25.42
C GLU A 293 -2.90 8.99 -24.80
N GLY A 294 -3.04 8.94 -23.48
CA GLY A 294 -3.61 7.81 -22.76
C GLY A 294 -2.77 7.37 -21.58
N VAL A 295 -3.03 6.18 -21.11
CA VAL A 295 -2.36 5.59 -19.96
C VAL A 295 -1.70 4.29 -20.39
N ILE A 296 -0.44 4.12 -20.02
CA ILE A 296 0.33 2.90 -20.28
C ILE A 296 0.90 2.34 -18.99
N LYS A 297 1.08 1.01 -18.94
CA LYS A 297 1.89 0.32 -17.96
C LYS A 297 3.21 -0.07 -18.59
N VAL A 298 4.30 0.16 -17.87
CA VAL A 298 5.65 -0.33 -18.23
C VAL A 298 6.16 -1.24 -17.10
N ASP A 299 6.97 -2.23 -17.47
CA ASP A 299 7.63 -3.12 -16.50
C ASP A 299 8.81 -2.43 -15.79
N SER A 300 9.52 -3.17 -14.94
CA SER A 300 10.69 -2.67 -14.21
C SER A 300 11.85 -2.23 -15.12
N ASP A 301 11.90 -2.73 -16.34
CA ASP A 301 12.89 -2.35 -17.38
C ASP A 301 12.36 -1.27 -18.32
N PHE A 302 11.20 -0.67 -17.98
CA PHE A 302 10.49 0.34 -18.75
C PHE A 302 10.04 -0.13 -20.15
N ASN A 303 9.82 -1.43 -20.36
CA ASN A 303 9.13 -1.91 -21.54
C ASN A 303 7.62 -1.71 -21.37
N GLN A 304 6.93 -1.20 -22.40
CA GLN A 304 5.49 -1.13 -22.36
C GLN A 304 4.90 -2.54 -22.38
N VAL A 305 4.08 -2.86 -21.37
CA VAL A 305 3.43 -4.17 -21.21
C VAL A 305 1.93 -4.11 -21.48
N SER A 306 1.28 -2.98 -21.18
CA SER A 306 -0.15 -2.80 -21.49
C SER A 306 -0.52 -1.32 -21.67
N SER A 307 -1.73 -1.06 -22.11
CA SER A 307 -2.34 0.27 -22.21
C SER A 307 -3.77 0.22 -21.70
N PHE A 308 -4.23 1.34 -21.14
CA PHE A 308 -5.58 1.49 -20.62
C PHE A 308 -6.42 2.27 -21.64
N ASP A 309 -7.53 1.69 -22.08
CA ASP A 309 -8.44 2.36 -23.01
C ASP A 309 -9.37 3.33 -22.24
N LEU A 310 -9.10 4.61 -22.40
CA LEU A 310 -9.83 5.70 -21.77
C LEU A 310 -10.26 6.72 -22.82
N SER A 311 -11.51 7.16 -22.74
CA SER A 311 -12.09 8.16 -23.64
C SER A 311 -11.82 9.62 -23.21
N TYR A 312 -10.85 9.83 -22.32
CA TYR A 312 -10.52 11.14 -21.76
C TYR A 312 -9.04 11.24 -21.37
N THR A 313 -8.56 12.46 -21.24
CA THR A 313 -7.20 12.75 -20.77
C THR A 313 -7.11 12.60 -19.26
N VAL A 314 -6.21 11.77 -18.77
CA VAL A 314 -5.97 11.56 -17.34
C VAL A 314 -4.98 12.59 -16.81
N ASN A 315 -5.38 13.33 -15.80
CA ASN A 315 -4.56 14.35 -15.15
C ASN A 315 -3.83 13.81 -13.92
N LYS A 316 -4.45 12.87 -13.20
CA LYS A 316 -3.90 12.31 -11.96
C LYS A 316 -4.25 10.85 -11.83
N ILE A 317 -3.29 10.07 -11.31
CA ILE A 317 -3.46 8.70 -10.87
C ILE A 317 -3.13 8.65 -9.38
N ILE A 318 -3.93 7.93 -8.60
CA ILE A 318 -3.60 7.54 -7.24
C ILE A 318 -3.94 6.07 -7.02
N GLU A 319 -3.34 5.47 -5.99
CA GLU A 319 -3.69 4.12 -5.58
C GLU A 319 -5.13 4.07 -5.06
N SER A 320 -5.85 3.02 -5.39
CA SER A 320 -7.15 2.70 -4.79
C SER A 320 -6.95 1.83 -3.56
N ARG A 321 -7.82 2.02 -2.56
CA ARG A 321 -7.85 1.24 -1.33
C ARG A 321 -9.21 0.56 -1.19
N ASP A 322 -9.21 -0.65 -0.64
CA ASP A 322 -10.45 -1.34 -0.26
C ASP A 322 -10.97 -0.86 1.11
N SER A 323 -12.08 -1.44 1.57
CA SER A 323 -12.68 -1.11 2.88
C SER A 323 -11.78 -1.40 4.08
N ASN A 324 -10.72 -2.19 3.91
CA ASN A 324 -9.74 -2.50 4.95
C ASN A 324 -8.54 -1.56 4.89
N GLY A 325 -8.47 -0.68 3.89
CA GLY A 325 -7.35 0.21 3.62
C GLY A 325 -6.22 -0.44 2.83
N ASP A 326 -6.39 -1.69 2.39
CA ASP A 326 -5.42 -2.40 1.56
C ASP A 326 -5.44 -1.89 0.13
N PHE A 327 -4.29 -1.97 -0.56
CA PHE A 327 -4.18 -1.64 -1.97
C PHE A 327 -5.10 -2.51 -2.81
N SER A 328 -5.94 -1.90 -3.65
CA SER A 328 -6.91 -2.59 -4.49
C SER A 328 -6.79 -2.28 -5.98
N GLY A 329 -5.93 -1.33 -6.35
CA GLY A 329 -5.75 -0.90 -7.72
C GLY A 329 -5.48 0.58 -7.85
N TYR A 330 -6.06 1.24 -8.85
CA TYR A 330 -5.82 2.66 -9.12
C TYR A 330 -7.12 3.40 -9.42
N ILE A 331 -7.13 4.68 -9.07
CA ILE A 331 -8.16 5.62 -9.52
C ILE A 331 -7.49 6.65 -10.41
N MET A 332 -8.09 6.86 -11.57
CA MET A 332 -7.65 7.82 -12.56
C MET A 332 -8.69 8.93 -12.71
N ILE A 333 -8.25 10.16 -12.54
CA ILE A 333 -9.10 11.33 -12.72
C ILE A 333 -8.61 12.15 -13.91
N GLY A 334 -9.56 12.65 -14.68
CA GLY A 334 -9.26 13.48 -15.83
C GLY A 334 -10.51 14.13 -16.41
N SER A 335 -10.40 14.70 -17.60
CA SER A 335 -11.52 15.35 -18.25
C SER A 335 -11.58 15.05 -19.75
N ASN A 336 -12.77 15.14 -20.31
CA ASN A 336 -12.99 15.12 -21.76
C ASN A 336 -13.34 16.51 -22.34
N GLY A 337 -12.97 17.58 -21.63
CA GLY A 337 -13.24 18.97 -22.00
C GLY A 337 -14.56 19.54 -21.47
N SER A 338 -15.54 18.71 -21.11
CA SER A 338 -16.85 19.16 -20.58
C SER A 338 -17.27 18.49 -19.29
N LYS A 339 -16.62 17.40 -18.92
CA LYS A 339 -16.93 16.65 -17.70
C LYS A 339 -15.66 16.17 -17.05
N LEU A 340 -15.67 16.16 -15.72
CA LEU A 340 -14.69 15.47 -14.91
C LEU A 340 -15.05 13.98 -14.88
N LEU A 341 -14.09 13.13 -15.17
CA LEU A 341 -14.26 11.70 -15.24
C LEU A 341 -13.32 11.02 -14.23
N LEU A 342 -13.89 10.13 -13.45
CA LEU A 342 -13.21 9.30 -12.48
C LEU A 342 -13.39 7.83 -12.90
N THR A 343 -12.31 7.10 -13.09
CA THR A 343 -12.37 5.68 -13.44
C THR A 343 -11.50 4.89 -12.47
N SER A 344 -12.08 3.87 -11.85
CA SER A 344 -11.34 2.90 -11.07
C SER A 344 -10.80 1.80 -11.97
N PHE A 345 -9.59 1.34 -11.65
CA PHE A 345 -8.98 0.13 -12.19
C PHE A 345 -8.60 -0.73 -11.01
N THR A 346 -9.20 -1.92 -10.94
CA THR A 346 -9.02 -2.81 -9.80
C THR A 346 -8.54 -4.17 -10.28
N TYR A 347 -7.87 -4.89 -9.41
CA TYR A 347 -7.61 -6.29 -9.68
C TYR A 347 -8.92 -7.07 -9.67
N PRO A 348 -9.11 -8.02 -10.59
CA PRO A 348 -10.30 -8.85 -10.61
C PRO A 348 -10.37 -9.66 -9.30
N LYS A 349 -11.48 -9.51 -8.58
CA LYS A 349 -11.76 -10.31 -7.41
C LYS A 349 -12.24 -11.67 -7.87
N ARG A 350 -11.55 -12.73 -7.46
CA ARG A 350 -11.89 -14.10 -7.81
C ARG A 350 -12.98 -14.66 -6.89
N VAL A 351 -13.68 -15.66 -7.34
CA VAL A 351 -14.74 -16.32 -6.58
C VAL A 351 -14.14 -17.47 -5.77
N ILE A 352 -14.51 -17.55 -4.49
CA ILE A 352 -14.25 -18.70 -3.65
C ILE A 352 -15.56 -19.42 -3.38
N GLU A 353 -15.73 -20.61 -3.94
CA GLU A 353 -16.90 -21.43 -3.75
C GLU A 353 -16.64 -22.47 -2.65
N SER A 354 -17.42 -22.46 -1.58
CA SER A 354 -17.36 -23.50 -0.54
C SER A 354 -18.38 -24.58 -0.84
N LYS A 355 -17.91 -25.78 -1.24
CA LYS A 355 -18.78 -26.91 -1.64
C LYS A 355 -19.75 -27.40 -0.56
N ASN A 356 -19.37 -27.28 0.70
CA ASN A 356 -20.17 -27.79 1.82
C ASN A 356 -20.47 -26.73 2.88
N SER A 357 -20.19 -25.46 2.62
CA SER A 357 -20.40 -24.31 3.54
C SER A 357 -19.74 -24.49 4.92
N ASP A 358 -18.74 -25.38 5.03
CA ASP A 358 -18.06 -25.74 6.28
C ASP A 358 -16.82 -24.86 6.57
N VAL A 359 -16.62 -23.80 5.82
CA VAL A 359 -15.50 -22.88 5.97
C VAL A 359 -15.95 -21.42 5.90
N GLU A 360 -15.37 -20.60 6.74
CA GLU A 360 -15.42 -19.14 6.65
C GLU A 360 -14.12 -18.64 6.00
N VAL A 361 -14.27 -17.78 5.00
CA VAL A 361 -13.15 -17.12 4.31
C VAL A 361 -13.02 -15.71 4.89
N ILE A 362 -11.88 -15.40 5.51
CA ILE A 362 -11.67 -14.15 6.25
C ILE A 362 -11.10 -13.04 5.35
N SER A 363 -10.57 -13.40 4.17
CA SER A 363 -9.87 -12.47 3.29
C SER A 363 -10.58 -12.28 1.95
N ASP A 364 -10.39 -11.12 1.33
CA ASP A 364 -10.81 -10.90 -0.04
C ASP A 364 -9.97 -11.73 -1.04
N ALA A 365 -10.65 -12.30 -2.04
CA ALA A 365 -10.07 -13.26 -2.96
C ALA A 365 -9.42 -12.60 -4.18
N TYR A 366 -8.32 -11.92 -3.97
CA TYR A 366 -7.55 -11.35 -5.08
C TYR A 366 -6.34 -12.23 -5.43
N PRO A 367 -5.97 -12.34 -6.71
CA PRO A 367 -4.82 -13.13 -7.14
C PRO A 367 -3.53 -12.75 -6.41
N GLY A 368 -2.77 -13.75 -5.93
CA GLY A 368 -1.54 -13.54 -5.17
C GLY A 368 -1.73 -13.25 -3.68
N LYS A 369 -2.95 -12.97 -3.21
CA LYS A 369 -3.22 -12.75 -1.79
C LYS A 369 -3.22 -14.06 -1.00
N THR A 370 -2.66 -14.02 0.20
CA THR A 370 -2.80 -15.14 1.15
C THR A 370 -4.21 -15.12 1.73
N ILE A 371 -4.95 -16.18 1.47
CA ILE A 371 -6.32 -16.39 1.95
C ILE A 371 -6.26 -17.23 3.22
N THR A 372 -6.92 -16.76 4.27
CA THR A 372 -7.04 -17.50 5.53
C THR A 372 -8.40 -18.19 5.60
N LEU A 373 -8.39 -19.48 5.87
CA LEU A 373 -9.56 -20.33 5.98
C LEU A 373 -9.83 -20.68 7.43
N LYS A 374 -11.07 -20.49 7.86
CA LYS A 374 -11.52 -20.89 9.20
C LYS A 374 -12.56 -21.99 9.06
N PRO A 375 -12.16 -23.26 9.17
CA PRO A 375 -13.13 -24.37 9.13
C PRO A 375 -14.08 -24.30 10.31
N LYS A 376 -15.34 -24.64 10.08
CA LYS A 376 -16.33 -24.71 11.15
C LYS A 376 -16.11 -25.94 12.00
N GLU A 377 -16.25 -25.81 13.30
CA GLU A 377 -16.21 -26.94 14.21
C GLU A 377 -17.44 -27.84 13.99
N LYS A 378 -17.22 -29.17 14.05
CA LYS A 378 -18.26 -30.17 13.95
C LYS A 378 -18.12 -31.14 15.10
N GLU A 379 -19.17 -31.23 15.92
CA GLU A 379 -19.17 -32.06 17.11
C GLU A 379 -18.84 -33.55 16.81
N GLY A 380 -17.89 -34.10 17.52
CA GLY A 380 -17.44 -35.47 17.32
C GLY A 380 -16.49 -35.68 16.12
N TYR A 381 -16.09 -34.62 15.44
CA TYR A 381 -15.19 -34.67 14.28
C TYR A 381 -13.99 -33.74 14.46
N TYR A 382 -12.94 -33.97 13.68
CA TYR A 382 -11.84 -33.02 13.51
C TYR A 382 -11.62 -32.79 12.01
N VAL A 383 -11.03 -31.65 11.66
CA VAL A 383 -10.66 -31.36 10.29
C VAL A 383 -9.47 -32.23 9.91
N LYS A 384 -9.68 -33.15 8.96
CA LYS A 384 -8.62 -34.02 8.46
C LYS A 384 -7.74 -33.27 7.46
N ARG A 385 -8.36 -32.56 6.53
CA ARG A 385 -7.69 -31.70 5.57
C ARG A 385 -8.67 -30.71 4.94
N ILE A 386 -8.12 -29.63 4.40
CA ILE A 386 -8.82 -28.69 3.52
C ILE A 386 -8.26 -28.91 2.12
N ILE A 387 -9.14 -29.00 1.14
CA ILE A 387 -8.81 -29.16 -0.27
C ILE A 387 -9.25 -27.90 -1.00
N VAL A 388 -8.31 -27.25 -1.67
CA VAL A 388 -8.58 -26.09 -2.54
C VAL A 388 -8.25 -26.49 -3.98
N ARG A 389 -9.16 -26.22 -4.91
CA ARG A 389 -8.95 -26.50 -6.34
C ARG A 389 -9.29 -25.31 -7.19
N ASP A 390 -8.48 -25.06 -8.21
CA ASP A 390 -8.77 -24.06 -9.24
C ASP A 390 -9.91 -24.54 -10.20
N SER A 391 -10.31 -23.68 -11.14
CA SER A 391 -11.37 -23.99 -12.10
C SER A 391 -11.04 -25.20 -12.99
N SER A 392 -9.77 -25.52 -13.18
CA SER A 392 -9.31 -26.72 -13.91
C SER A 392 -9.38 -28.00 -13.07
N GLY A 393 -9.65 -27.89 -11.77
CA GLY A 393 -9.64 -29.00 -10.81
C GLY A 393 -8.27 -29.34 -10.21
N LYS A 394 -7.22 -28.56 -10.52
CA LYS A 394 -5.89 -28.73 -9.96
C LYS A 394 -5.89 -28.31 -8.50
N GLU A 395 -5.32 -29.16 -7.63
CA GLU A 395 -5.22 -28.93 -6.20
C GLU A 395 -4.15 -27.87 -5.90
N ILE A 396 -4.52 -26.89 -5.07
CA ILE A 396 -3.66 -25.82 -4.57
C ILE A 396 -3.20 -26.20 -3.17
N GLU A 397 -1.93 -25.99 -2.88
CA GLU A 397 -1.35 -26.29 -1.58
C GLU A 397 -1.94 -25.38 -0.49
N VAL A 398 -2.44 -25.99 0.58
CA VAL A 398 -2.90 -25.33 1.78
C VAL A 398 -1.89 -25.58 2.89
N SER A 399 -1.41 -24.51 3.51
CA SER A 399 -0.43 -24.59 4.59
C SER A 399 -1.04 -25.13 5.90
N SER A 400 -0.18 -25.46 6.86
CA SER A 400 -0.60 -26.01 8.17
C SER A 400 -1.43 -25.05 9.02
N ASP A 401 -1.36 -23.75 8.76
CA ASP A 401 -2.15 -22.69 9.41
C ASP A 401 -3.44 -22.35 8.64
N ASN A 402 -3.84 -23.25 7.72
CA ASN A 402 -5.05 -23.13 6.89
C ASN A 402 -5.01 -21.90 5.97
N THR A 403 -3.87 -21.57 5.41
CA THR A 403 -3.75 -20.52 4.42
C THR A 403 -3.34 -21.07 3.06
N PHE A 404 -3.71 -20.37 1.99
CA PHE A 404 -3.23 -20.62 0.63
C PHE A 404 -3.05 -19.31 -0.13
N VAL A 405 -2.23 -19.30 -1.18
CA VAL A 405 -2.09 -18.16 -2.07
C VAL A 405 -3.15 -18.28 -3.17
N MET A 406 -3.99 -17.23 -3.28
CA MET A 406 -5.04 -17.18 -4.29
C MET A 406 -4.45 -17.17 -5.70
N PRO A 407 -4.81 -18.14 -6.56
CA PRO A 407 -4.38 -18.12 -7.96
C PRO A 407 -5.12 -17.01 -8.73
N ASP A 408 -4.67 -16.77 -9.95
CA ASP A 408 -5.41 -15.92 -10.90
C ASP A 408 -6.57 -16.69 -11.55
N ASP A 409 -7.38 -17.33 -10.72
CA ASP A 409 -8.51 -18.16 -11.11
C ASP A 409 -9.50 -18.30 -9.95
N ASP A 410 -10.75 -18.65 -10.27
CA ASP A 410 -11.73 -19.00 -9.25
C ASP A 410 -11.36 -20.33 -8.58
N VAL A 411 -11.69 -20.45 -7.31
CA VAL A 411 -11.35 -21.66 -6.55
C VAL A 411 -12.57 -22.26 -5.85
N SER A 412 -12.53 -23.58 -5.70
CA SER A 412 -13.48 -24.31 -4.88
C SER A 412 -12.80 -24.91 -3.65
N ILE A 413 -13.47 -24.82 -2.49
CA ILE A 413 -12.96 -25.31 -1.21
C ILE A 413 -13.84 -26.45 -0.70
N GLU A 414 -13.20 -27.51 -0.23
CA GLU A 414 -13.84 -28.66 0.42
C GLU A 414 -13.13 -28.95 1.74
N VAL A 415 -13.88 -28.97 2.85
CA VAL A 415 -13.34 -29.37 4.16
C VAL A 415 -13.69 -30.84 4.40
N VAL A 416 -12.66 -31.66 4.60
CA VAL A 416 -12.80 -33.09 4.90
C VAL A 416 -12.68 -33.29 6.39
N TYR A 417 -13.74 -33.83 7.00
CA TYR A 417 -13.77 -34.17 8.40
C TYR A 417 -13.55 -35.67 8.63
N GLU A 418 -12.92 -35.98 9.74
CA GLU A 418 -12.80 -37.37 10.24
C GLU A 418 -13.38 -37.47 11.64
N LYS A 419 -14.10 -38.54 11.89
CA LYS A 419 -14.75 -38.78 13.19
C LYS A 419 -13.68 -38.99 14.26
N ARG A 420 -13.78 -38.31 15.37
CA ARG A 420 -12.95 -38.57 16.53
C ARG A 420 -13.28 -39.97 17.03
N GLU A 421 -12.32 -40.87 17.08
CA GLU A 421 -12.50 -42.13 17.78
C GLU A 421 -12.77 -41.80 19.25
N THR A 422 -13.91 -42.19 19.72
CA THR A 422 -14.18 -42.18 21.15
C THR A 422 -13.26 -43.26 21.73
N ILE A 423 -12.16 -42.83 22.33
CA ILE A 423 -11.41 -43.76 23.21
C ILE A 423 -12.41 -44.04 24.33
N VAL A 424 -13.14 -45.13 24.20
CA VAL A 424 -13.83 -45.75 25.33
C VAL A 424 -12.68 -46.15 26.25
N ASN A 425 -12.43 -45.37 27.27
CA ASN A 425 -11.50 -45.74 28.32
C ASN A 425 -11.97 -47.12 28.80
N PRO A 426 -11.23 -48.21 28.55
CA PRO A 426 -11.59 -49.50 29.11
C PRO A 426 -11.71 -49.24 30.61
N ASP A 427 -12.88 -49.61 31.15
CA ASP A 427 -13.30 -49.41 32.54
C ASP A 427 -12.12 -49.12 33.45
N THR A 428 -11.99 -47.92 33.97
CA THR A 428 -10.93 -47.55 34.91
C THR A 428 -10.89 -48.49 36.12
N ALA A 429 -11.98 -49.15 36.39
CA ALA A 429 -12.07 -50.21 37.39
C ALA A 429 -11.20 -51.44 37.03
N SER A 430 -11.11 -51.87 35.77
CA SER A 430 -10.30 -53.04 35.38
C SER A 430 -8.80 -52.73 35.40
N THR A 431 -8.41 -51.52 35.02
CA THR A 431 -7.02 -51.07 35.00
C THR A 431 -6.48 -50.86 36.43
N ILE A 432 -7.28 -50.28 37.31
CA ILE A 432 -6.94 -50.10 38.73
C ILE A 432 -6.83 -51.48 39.41
N SER A 433 -7.74 -52.42 39.10
CA SER A 433 -7.68 -53.78 39.63
C SER A 433 -6.42 -54.54 39.19
N ILE A 434 -5.98 -54.39 37.92
CA ILE A 434 -4.77 -55.01 37.40
C ILE A 434 -3.53 -54.41 38.08
N VAL A 435 -3.45 -53.09 38.24
CA VAL A 435 -2.33 -52.39 38.89
C VAL A 435 -2.27 -52.77 40.35
N LEU A 436 -3.39 -52.86 41.09
CA LEU A 436 -3.46 -53.28 42.46
C LEU A 436 -3.02 -54.73 42.64
N VAL A 437 -3.39 -55.67 41.74
CA VAL A 437 -2.94 -57.05 41.75
C VAL A 437 -1.44 -57.14 41.48
N ILE A 438 -0.89 -56.44 40.55
CA ILE A 438 0.55 -56.41 40.29
C ILE A 438 1.32 -55.86 41.47
N VAL A 439 0.88 -54.73 42.09
CA VAL A 439 1.53 -54.17 43.27
C VAL A 439 1.44 -55.09 44.46
N SER A 440 0.32 -55.80 44.68
CA SER A 440 0.18 -56.80 45.76
C SER A 440 1.09 -58.01 45.54
N VAL A 441 1.22 -58.50 44.30
CA VAL A 441 2.15 -59.59 43.98
C VAL A 441 3.61 -59.18 44.19
N ILE A 442 3.98 -57.97 43.85
CA ILE A 442 5.34 -57.49 44.10
C ILE A 442 5.61 -57.33 45.60
N VAL A 443 4.67 -56.77 46.38
CA VAL A 443 4.82 -56.59 47.82
C VAL A 443 4.86 -57.90 48.54
N PHE A 444 3.96 -58.90 48.24
CA PHE A 444 3.99 -60.18 48.81
C PHE A 444 5.23 -61.01 48.39
N GLY A 445 5.65 -60.86 47.11
CA GLY A 445 6.87 -61.51 46.62
C GLY A 445 8.14 -61.06 47.36
N THR A 446 8.24 -59.74 47.59
CA THR A 446 9.39 -59.12 48.34
C THR A 446 9.36 -59.47 49.83
N VAL A 447 8.21 -59.62 50.45
CA VAL A 447 8.06 -60.08 51.83
C VAL A 447 8.43 -61.50 51.94
N LEU A 448 8.01 -62.44 51.06
CA LEU A 448 8.39 -63.82 51.02
C LEU A 448 9.89 -64.02 50.83
N ILE A 449 10.53 -63.29 49.95
CA ILE A 449 11.97 -63.31 49.73
C ILE A 449 12.71 -62.81 50.99
N ARG A 450 12.26 -61.79 51.72
CA ARG A 450 12.86 -61.38 52.96
C ARG A 450 12.70 -62.37 54.09
N VAL A 451 11.54 -63.05 54.20
CA VAL A 451 11.31 -64.07 55.23
C VAL A 451 12.18 -65.30 54.96
N THR A 452 12.29 -65.72 53.69
CA THR A 452 13.14 -66.91 53.35
C THR A 452 14.63 -66.60 53.41
N VAL A 453 15.07 -65.38 53.27
CA VAL A 453 16.49 -64.99 53.44
C VAL A 453 16.86 -64.82 54.92
N LEU A 454 15.92 -64.37 55.76
CA LEU A 454 16.15 -64.30 57.23
C LEU A 454 16.13 -65.69 57.92
N ASP A 455 15.41 -66.65 57.38
CA ASP A 455 15.36 -68.02 57.97
C ASP A 455 16.59 -68.89 57.61
N LYS A 456 17.46 -68.45 56.72
CA LYS A 456 18.75 -69.04 56.37
C LYS A 456 19.97 -68.43 57.03
N SER A 457 19.77 -67.45 57.92
CA SER A 457 20.83 -66.72 58.61
C SER A 457 20.81 -66.93 60.15
N ILE A 458 20.17 -68.01 60.67
CA ILE A 458 20.26 -68.50 62.06
C ILE A 458 20.88 -69.83 62.07
#